data_44b1b4504b214cce164a2adb8aa86d07
#
_entry.id   44b1b4504b214cce164a2adb8aa86d07
#
_cell.length_a   1.000
_cell.length_b   1.000
_cell.length_c   1.000
_cell.angle_alpha   90.00
_cell.angle_beta   90.00
_cell.angle_gamma   90.00
#
_symmetry.space_group_name_H-M   'P 1'
#
loop_
_entity.id
_entity.type
_entity.pdbx_description
1 polymer ?
#
loop_
_entity_poly.entity_id
_entity_poly.type
_entity_poly.pdbx_seq_one_letter_code
_entity_poly.pdbx_strand_id
1 'polypeptide(L)'
;IVRFIVFIGTAMPNYWLGLLLMWLFAVQLRWLPTNGAISMKHYILPAITLSMTYISTYVRLIRNSMLDNMSENYVFYAKVRGIKNRVITYKHILKNSLQACMTALGMSIVQLIAGTVVVENIFAVPGIGRLCISAIFNRDYPIIQAYILMMGVLFVFCNLAIDIIQCFIDPRLKRGLVK
;
A
#
# COMPACT_ATOMS: atom_id res chain seq x y z
N ILE A 1 -1.26 -20.09 -6.73
CA ILE A 1 -2.00 -18.85 -7.03
C ILE A 1 -1.34 -17.67 -6.31
N VAL A 2 -1.25 -17.61 -4.97
CA VAL A 2 -0.68 -16.46 -4.21
C VAL A 2 0.73 -16.10 -4.67
N ARG A 3 1.63 -17.07 -4.86
CA ARG A 3 3.00 -16.82 -5.35
C ARG A 3 3.02 -16.16 -6.73
N PHE A 4 2.09 -16.52 -7.60
CA PHE A 4 1.97 -15.94 -8.94
C PHE A 4 1.49 -14.48 -8.89
N ILE A 5 0.50 -14.18 -8.04
CA ILE A 5 0.02 -12.81 -7.81
C ILE A 5 1.15 -11.92 -7.26
N VAL A 6 1.88 -12.42 -6.26
CA VAL A 6 3.03 -11.70 -5.67
C VAL A 6 4.13 -11.47 -6.72
N PHE A 7 4.42 -12.47 -7.56
CA PHE A 7 5.42 -12.34 -8.62
C PHE A 7 5.01 -11.27 -9.63
N ILE A 8 3.79 -11.30 -10.15
CA ILE A 8 3.28 -10.29 -11.08
C ILE A 8 3.36 -8.88 -10.48
N GLY A 9 2.80 -8.70 -9.28
CA GLY A 9 2.75 -7.37 -8.65
C GLY A 9 4.11 -6.80 -8.23
N THR A 10 5.16 -7.63 -8.11
CA THR A 10 6.52 -7.16 -7.79
C THR A 10 7.41 -7.01 -9.04
N ALA A 11 7.17 -7.80 -10.08
CA ALA A 11 7.99 -7.80 -11.28
C ALA A 11 7.54 -6.76 -12.32
N MET A 12 6.26 -6.38 -12.30
CA MET A 12 5.69 -5.47 -13.29
C MET A 12 5.58 -4.04 -12.74
N PRO A 13 6.05 -3.03 -13.48
CA PRO A 13 5.79 -1.64 -13.16
C PRO A 13 4.28 -1.34 -13.18
N ASN A 14 3.80 -0.48 -12.26
CA ASN A 14 2.38 -0.13 -12.12
C ASN A 14 1.75 0.38 -13.42
N TYR A 15 2.49 1.19 -14.18
CA TYR A 15 2.00 1.73 -15.44
C TYR A 15 1.75 0.64 -16.48
N TRP A 16 2.61 -0.35 -16.56
CA TRP A 16 2.48 -1.46 -17.50
C TRP A 16 1.29 -2.37 -17.12
N LEU A 17 1.15 -2.68 -15.84
CA LEU A 17 -0.01 -3.42 -15.33
C LEU A 17 -1.32 -2.67 -15.61
N GLY A 18 -1.34 -1.35 -15.38
CA GLY A 18 -2.51 -0.51 -15.68
C GLY A 18 -2.91 -0.55 -17.15
N LEU A 19 -1.94 -0.45 -18.06
CA LEU A 19 -2.17 -0.54 -19.51
C LEU A 19 -2.69 -1.92 -19.92
N LEU A 20 -2.14 -3.01 -19.37
CA LEU A 20 -2.62 -4.37 -19.66
C LEU A 20 -4.05 -4.58 -19.16
N LEU A 21 -4.36 -4.13 -17.95
CA LEU A 21 -5.71 -4.23 -17.40
C LEU A 21 -6.70 -3.41 -18.23
N MET A 22 -6.32 -2.21 -18.66
CA MET A 22 -7.13 -1.38 -19.53
C MET A 22 -7.37 -2.07 -20.88
N TRP A 23 -6.31 -2.58 -21.52
CA TRP A 23 -6.43 -3.31 -22.78
C TRP A 23 -7.38 -4.51 -22.67
N LEU A 24 -7.22 -5.33 -21.61
CA LEU A 24 -8.00 -6.55 -21.43
C LEU A 24 -9.47 -6.23 -21.08
N PHE A 25 -9.70 -5.44 -20.02
CA PHE A 25 -11.06 -5.25 -19.47
C PHE A 25 -11.85 -4.13 -20.13
N ALA A 26 -11.18 -3.11 -20.65
CA ALA A 26 -11.89 -1.99 -21.26
C ALA A 26 -11.95 -2.11 -22.79
N VAL A 27 -10.89 -2.57 -23.45
CA VAL A 27 -10.86 -2.64 -24.92
C VAL A 27 -11.38 -4.00 -25.44
N GLN A 28 -10.82 -5.11 -24.92
CA GLN A 28 -11.18 -6.45 -25.41
C GLN A 28 -12.54 -6.91 -24.87
N LEU A 29 -12.70 -6.93 -23.56
CA LEU A 29 -13.92 -7.41 -22.90
C LEU A 29 -15.05 -6.36 -22.85
N ARG A 30 -14.73 -5.07 -22.94
CA ARG A 30 -15.66 -3.94 -22.86
C ARG A 30 -16.52 -3.95 -21.58
N TRP A 31 -15.99 -4.48 -20.49
CA TRP A 31 -16.70 -4.56 -19.21
C TRP A 31 -16.58 -3.26 -18.41
N LEU A 32 -15.46 -2.57 -18.55
CA LEU A 32 -15.12 -1.38 -17.81
C LEU A 32 -14.71 -0.24 -18.76
N PRO A 33 -14.92 1.01 -18.37
CA PRO A 33 -14.50 2.16 -19.17
C PRO A 33 -12.97 2.29 -19.20
N THR A 34 -12.46 2.87 -20.30
CA THR A 34 -11.00 3.07 -20.50
C THR A 34 -10.46 4.19 -19.63
N ASN A 35 -11.18 5.32 -19.54
CA ASN A 35 -10.68 6.55 -18.91
C ASN A 35 -11.83 7.44 -18.43
N GLY A 36 -11.48 8.44 -17.61
CA GLY A 36 -12.41 9.41 -17.03
C GLY A 36 -12.81 9.09 -15.59
N ALA A 37 -13.84 9.79 -15.07
CA ALA A 37 -14.27 9.69 -13.67
C ALA A 37 -15.78 9.91 -13.49
N ILE A 38 -16.59 9.59 -14.52
CA ILE A 38 -18.04 9.87 -14.53
C ILE A 38 -18.81 8.95 -13.58
N SER A 39 -18.35 7.69 -13.41
CA SER A 39 -19.03 6.69 -12.59
C SER A 39 -18.01 5.89 -11.76
N MET A 40 -18.48 5.19 -10.74
CA MET A 40 -17.64 4.32 -9.90
C MET A 40 -16.88 3.23 -10.69
N LYS A 41 -17.40 2.83 -11.84
CA LYS A 41 -16.73 1.85 -12.72
C LYS A 41 -15.37 2.33 -13.22
N HIS A 42 -15.19 3.65 -13.38
CA HIS A 42 -13.91 4.23 -13.83
C HIS A 42 -12.78 4.08 -12.81
N TYR A 43 -13.12 3.90 -11.52
CA TYR A 43 -12.13 3.76 -10.45
C TYR A 43 -11.69 2.30 -10.21
N ILE A 44 -12.38 1.31 -10.79
CA ILE A 44 -12.09 -0.11 -10.57
C ILE A 44 -10.70 -0.48 -11.09
N LEU A 45 -10.37 -0.17 -12.34
CA LEU A 45 -9.07 -0.48 -12.93
C LEU A 45 -7.91 0.26 -12.24
N PRO A 46 -8.00 1.58 -11.98
CA PRO A 46 -7.01 2.30 -11.18
C PRO A 46 -6.78 1.68 -9.81
N ALA A 47 -7.87 1.34 -9.09
CA ALA A 47 -7.80 0.75 -7.77
C ALA A 47 -7.12 -0.64 -7.79
N ILE A 48 -7.45 -1.51 -8.75
CA ILE A 48 -6.81 -2.81 -8.93
C ILE A 48 -5.32 -2.62 -9.23
N THR A 49 -4.98 -1.70 -10.14
CA THR A 49 -3.59 -1.42 -10.52
C THR A 49 -2.75 -1.03 -9.30
N LEU A 50 -3.23 -0.10 -8.48
CA LEU A 50 -2.55 0.32 -7.26
C LEU A 50 -2.50 -0.80 -6.22
N SER A 51 -3.61 -1.49 -5.99
CA SER A 51 -3.69 -2.52 -4.95
C SER A 51 -2.77 -3.70 -5.20
N MET A 52 -2.54 -4.11 -6.45
CA MET A 52 -1.68 -5.25 -6.79
C MET A 52 -0.25 -5.11 -6.25
N THR A 53 0.34 -3.92 -6.38
CA THR A 53 1.68 -3.65 -5.85
C THR A 53 1.73 -3.75 -4.34
N TYR A 54 0.74 -3.15 -3.67
CA TYR A 54 0.68 -3.18 -2.20
C TYR A 54 0.37 -4.58 -1.67
N ILE A 55 -0.60 -5.29 -2.26
CA ILE A 55 -0.91 -6.69 -1.89
C ILE A 55 0.36 -7.54 -1.97
N SER A 56 1.11 -7.43 -3.06
CA SER A 56 2.35 -8.20 -3.25
C SER A 56 3.39 -7.90 -2.19
N THR A 57 3.56 -6.62 -1.85
CA THR A 57 4.49 -6.17 -0.81
C THR A 57 4.06 -6.67 0.56
N TYR A 58 2.77 -6.54 0.92
CA TYR A 58 2.26 -6.98 2.22
C TYR A 58 2.26 -8.49 2.39
N VAL A 59 1.91 -9.25 1.38
CA VAL A 59 1.97 -10.72 1.44
C VAL A 59 3.41 -11.18 1.71
N ARG A 60 4.40 -10.57 1.06
CA ARG A 60 5.81 -10.86 1.32
C ARG A 60 6.26 -10.43 2.71
N LEU A 61 5.86 -9.24 3.16
CA LEU A 61 6.20 -8.71 4.48
C LEU A 61 5.62 -9.60 5.58
N ILE A 62 4.32 -9.92 5.52
CA ILE A 62 3.67 -10.79 6.50
C ILE A 62 4.32 -12.16 6.53
N ARG A 63 4.59 -12.76 5.35
CA ARG A 63 5.24 -14.05 5.28
C ARG A 63 6.62 -14.04 5.94
N ASN A 64 7.46 -13.07 5.64
CA ASN A 64 8.79 -12.97 6.23
C ASN A 64 8.71 -12.76 7.74
N SER A 65 7.89 -11.81 8.19
CA SER A 65 7.67 -11.59 9.62
C SER A 65 7.12 -12.83 10.35
N MET A 66 6.26 -13.63 9.71
CA MET A 66 5.81 -14.89 10.29
C MET A 66 6.93 -15.91 10.40
N LEU A 67 7.81 -16.01 9.40
CA LEU A 67 8.96 -16.92 9.45
C LEU A 67 9.94 -16.54 10.56
N ASP A 68 10.22 -15.25 10.72
CA ASP A 68 11.07 -14.74 11.79
C ASP A 68 10.46 -15.05 13.17
N ASN A 69 9.16 -14.80 13.34
CA ASN A 69 8.44 -15.09 14.58
C ASN A 69 8.35 -16.60 14.89
N MET A 70 8.46 -17.48 13.91
CA MET A 70 8.44 -18.93 14.12
C MET A 70 9.66 -19.43 14.90
N SER A 71 10.80 -18.75 14.81
CA SER A 71 12.06 -19.08 15.50
C SER A 71 12.14 -18.49 16.92
N GLU A 72 11.16 -17.68 17.31
CA GLU A 72 11.16 -17.01 18.62
C GLU A 72 10.88 -17.96 19.80
N ASN A 73 11.49 -17.66 20.95
CA ASN A 73 11.41 -18.47 22.17
C ASN A 73 9.98 -18.72 22.64
N TYR A 74 9.07 -17.75 22.46
CA TYR A 74 7.66 -17.94 22.89
C TYR A 74 6.95 -19.05 22.12
N VAL A 75 7.35 -19.30 20.86
CA VAL A 75 6.82 -20.40 20.04
C VAL A 75 7.30 -21.74 20.59
N PHE A 76 8.58 -21.82 20.96
CA PHE A 76 9.14 -23.02 21.60
C PHE A 76 8.40 -23.33 22.91
N TYR A 77 8.23 -22.35 23.81
CA TYR A 77 7.50 -22.56 25.06
C TYR A 77 6.03 -22.94 24.85
N ALA A 78 5.37 -22.37 23.83
CA ALA A 78 4.00 -22.75 23.49
C ALA A 78 3.88 -24.19 23.03
N LYS A 79 4.87 -24.70 22.24
CA LYS A 79 4.94 -26.10 21.82
C LYS A 79 5.18 -27.04 23.01
N VAL A 80 6.09 -26.71 23.90
CA VAL A 80 6.38 -27.49 25.11
C VAL A 80 5.14 -27.62 26.00
N ARG A 81 4.30 -26.57 26.06
CA ARG A 81 3.01 -26.58 26.77
C ARG A 81 1.90 -27.39 26.06
N GLY A 82 2.19 -28.02 24.93
CA GLY A 82 1.22 -28.82 24.18
C GLY A 82 0.15 -28.02 23.44
N ILE A 83 0.36 -26.70 23.21
CA ILE A 83 -0.58 -25.90 22.46
C ILE A 83 -0.59 -26.32 21.00
N LYS A 84 -1.79 -26.52 20.43
CA LYS A 84 -1.95 -26.94 19.04
C LYS A 84 -1.28 -25.98 18.06
N ASN A 85 -0.55 -26.49 17.07
CA ASN A 85 0.19 -25.69 16.08
C ASN A 85 -0.70 -24.63 15.39
N ARG A 86 -1.96 -24.95 15.10
CA ARG A 86 -2.92 -23.97 14.55
C ARG A 86 -3.10 -22.74 15.45
N VAL A 87 -3.24 -22.95 16.75
CA VAL A 87 -3.41 -21.85 17.73
C VAL A 87 -2.14 -21.03 17.80
N ILE A 88 -0.97 -21.68 17.83
CA ILE A 88 0.33 -20.99 17.83
C ILE A 88 0.45 -20.12 16.57
N THR A 89 0.14 -20.65 15.39
CA THR A 89 0.28 -19.91 14.12
C THR A 89 -0.68 -18.72 14.04
N TYR A 90 -1.98 -18.94 14.27
CA TYR A 90 -2.97 -17.87 14.04
C TYR A 90 -3.09 -16.90 15.21
N LYS A 91 -2.96 -17.35 16.45
CA LYS A 91 -3.19 -16.50 17.62
C LYS A 91 -1.92 -15.82 18.12
N HIS A 92 -0.75 -16.44 17.96
CA HIS A 92 0.52 -15.91 18.46
C HIS A 92 1.39 -15.37 17.33
N ILE A 93 1.78 -16.21 16.34
CA ILE A 93 2.71 -15.81 15.28
C ILE A 93 2.08 -14.75 14.38
N LEU A 94 0.89 -15.00 13.82
CA LEU A 94 0.23 -14.06 12.92
C LEU A 94 -0.05 -12.72 13.60
N LYS A 95 -0.53 -12.73 14.84
CA LYS A 95 -0.80 -11.50 15.59
C LYS A 95 0.45 -10.63 15.75
N ASN A 96 1.59 -11.23 16.13
CA ASN A 96 2.84 -10.51 16.28
C ASN A 96 3.38 -10.02 14.91
N SER A 97 3.22 -10.83 13.86
CA SER A 97 3.65 -10.48 12.50
C SER A 97 2.84 -9.34 11.89
N LEU A 98 1.55 -9.23 12.22
CA LEU A 98 0.71 -8.12 11.77
C LEU A 98 1.15 -6.77 12.34
N GLN A 99 1.87 -6.73 13.45
CA GLN A 99 2.39 -5.49 14.03
C GLN A 99 3.36 -4.79 13.06
N ALA A 100 4.31 -5.53 12.48
CA ALA A 100 5.20 -5.02 11.43
C ALA A 100 4.43 -4.55 10.18
N CYS A 101 3.33 -5.25 9.85
CA CYS A 101 2.47 -4.88 8.74
C CYS A 101 1.73 -3.55 8.99
N MET A 102 1.26 -3.30 10.21
CA MET A 102 0.58 -2.05 10.57
C MET A 102 1.50 -0.84 10.42
N THR A 103 2.76 -0.96 10.82
CA THR A 103 3.77 0.10 10.61
C THR A 103 3.98 0.39 9.13
N ALA A 104 4.14 -0.66 8.31
CA ALA A 104 4.30 -0.52 6.87
C ALA A 104 3.05 0.06 6.19
N LEU A 105 1.83 -0.30 6.65
CA LEU A 105 0.57 0.29 6.17
C LEU A 105 0.55 1.80 6.35
N GLY A 106 0.96 2.28 7.51
CA GLY A 106 1.06 3.69 7.78
C GLY A 106 1.90 4.43 6.75
N MET A 107 3.13 3.97 6.52
CA MET A 107 4.03 4.55 5.52
C MET A 107 3.46 4.48 4.10
N SER A 108 2.73 3.40 3.76
CA SER A 108 2.15 3.24 2.43
C SER A 108 0.98 4.16 2.14
N ILE A 109 0.21 4.59 3.15
CA ILE A 109 -0.85 5.59 2.97
C ILE A 109 -0.25 6.89 2.44
N VAL A 110 0.86 7.32 3.01
CA VAL A 110 1.57 8.54 2.55
C VAL A 110 2.08 8.37 1.13
N GLN A 111 2.68 7.21 0.82
CA GLN A 111 3.14 6.88 -0.53
C GLN A 111 2.00 6.80 -1.54
N LEU A 112 0.82 6.30 -1.15
CA LEU A 112 -0.36 6.26 -2.00
C LEU A 112 -0.79 7.66 -2.42
N ILE A 113 -0.82 8.60 -1.49
CA ILE A 113 -1.20 9.98 -1.78
C ILE A 113 -0.21 10.62 -2.77
N ALA A 114 1.09 10.35 -2.61
CA ALA A 114 2.13 10.88 -3.49
C ALA A 114 2.27 10.10 -4.82
N GLY A 115 1.96 8.80 -4.83
CA GLY A 115 2.29 7.88 -5.91
C GLY A 115 1.19 7.60 -6.93
N THR A 116 0.00 8.19 -6.80
CA THR A 116 -1.11 7.97 -7.74
C THR A 116 -0.96 8.70 -9.07
N VAL A 117 -0.01 9.62 -9.18
CA VAL A 117 0.21 10.50 -10.34
C VAL A 117 0.26 9.74 -11.67
N VAL A 118 1.01 8.63 -11.73
CA VAL A 118 1.16 7.83 -12.94
C VAL A 118 -0.16 7.14 -13.32
N VAL A 119 -0.85 6.59 -12.33
CA VAL A 119 -2.13 5.90 -12.53
C VAL A 119 -3.23 6.89 -12.92
N GLU A 120 -3.27 8.07 -12.28
CA GLU A 120 -4.19 9.16 -12.65
C GLU A 120 -4.03 9.57 -14.13
N ASN A 121 -2.79 9.63 -14.61
CA ASN A 121 -2.53 9.95 -16.01
C ASN A 121 -2.98 8.84 -16.98
N ILE A 122 -2.65 7.58 -16.69
CA ILE A 122 -3.00 6.44 -17.55
C ILE A 122 -4.52 6.32 -17.70
N PHE A 123 -5.26 6.43 -16.61
CA PHE A 123 -6.70 6.29 -16.60
C PHE A 123 -7.46 7.60 -16.79
N ALA A 124 -6.74 8.71 -17.02
CA ALA A 124 -7.30 10.05 -17.18
C ALA A 124 -8.24 10.45 -16.03
N VAL A 125 -7.95 9.99 -14.81
CA VAL A 125 -8.68 10.39 -13.60
C VAL A 125 -8.31 11.83 -13.26
N PRO A 126 -9.29 12.72 -12.99
CA PRO A 126 -9.02 14.11 -12.61
C PRO A 126 -8.53 14.18 -11.15
N GLY A 127 -7.25 13.89 -10.94
CA GLY A 127 -6.58 13.94 -9.65
C GLY A 127 -5.56 15.08 -9.57
N ILE A 128 -5.08 15.33 -8.35
CA ILE A 128 -4.08 16.39 -8.08
C ILE A 128 -2.72 16.10 -8.72
N GLY A 129 -2.36 14.82 -8.86
CA GLY A 129 -1.13 14.43 -9.53
C GLY A 129 -1.18 14.70 -11.03
N ARG A 130 -2.31 14.44 -11.68
CA ARG A 130 -2.53 14.78 -13.08
C ARG A 130 -2.50 16.31 -13.30
N LEU A 131 -3.09 17.07 -12.37
CA LEU A 131 -3.00 18.54 -12.40
C LEU A 131 -1.55 19.00 -12.37
N CYS A 132 -0.73 18.43 -11.48
CA CYS A 132 0.70 18.75 -11.38
C CYS A 132 1.45 18.46 -12.69
N ILE A 133 1.22 17.29 -13.31
CA ILE A 133 1.85 16.95 -14.60
C ILE A 133 1.43 17.96 -15.70
N SER A 134 0.14 18.31 -15.77
CA SER A 134 -0.34 19.31 -16.72
C SER A 134 0.34 20.68 -16.49
N ALA A 135 0.49 21.08 -15.25
CA ALA A 135 1.17 22.33 -14.88
C ALA A 135 2.66 22.31 -15.27
N ILE A 136 3.34 21.18 -15.13
CA ILE A 136 4.74 21.01 -15.56
C ILE A 136 4.87 21.21 -17.08
N PHE A 137 4.01 20.57 -17.88
CA PHE A 137 4.02 20.73 -19.33
C PHE A 137 3.70 22.16 -19.78
N ASN A 138 2.79 22.85 -19.04
CA ASN A 138 2.42 24.24 -19.30
C ASN A 138 3.38 25.26 -18.68
N ARG A 139 4.40 24.80 -17.94
CA ARG A 139 5.34 25.66 -17.17
C ARG A 139 4.64 26.60 -16.19
N ASP A 140 3.54 26.13 -15.59
CA ASP A 140 2.77 26.88 -14.60
C ASP A 140 3.41 26.71 -13.21
N TYR A 141 4.42 27.53 -12.94
CA TYR A 141 5.18 27.47 -11.70
C TYR A 141 4.34 27.70 -10.44
N PRO A 142 3.36 28.62 -10.40
CA PRO A 142 2.47 28.78 -9.25
C PRO A 142 1.74 27.49 -8.87
N ILE A 143 1.18 26.77 -9.82
CA ILE A 143 0.49 25.49 -9.56
C ILE A 143 1.49 24.42 -9.11
N ILE A 144 2.67 24.33 -9.71
CA ILE A 144 3.71 23.37 -9.32
C ILE A 144 4.15 23.63 -7.87
N GLN A 145 4.41 24.88 -7.51
CA GLN A 145 4.81 25.26 -6.15
C GLN A 145 3.71 24.97 -5.13
N ALA A 146 2.46 25.30 -5.45
CA ALA A 146 1.31 25.02 -4.59
C ALA A 146 1.14 23.50 -4.38
N TYR A 147 1.31 22.70 -5.43
CA TYR A 147 1.27 21.22 -5.34
C TYR A 147 2.35 20.69 -4.41
N ILE A 148 3.61 21.12 -4.60
CA ILE A 148 4.74 20.66 -3.79
C ILE A 148 4.52 21.02 -2.31
N LEU A 149 4.10 22.27 -2.03
CA LEU A 149 3.83 22.72 -0.68
C LEU A 149 2.70 21.92 -0.03
N MET A 150 1.58 21.75 -0.75
CA MET A 150 0.43 20.97 -0.27
C MET A 150 0.82 19.52 0.02
N MET A 151 1.56 18.87 -0.87
CA MET A 151 2.02 17.50 -0.68
C MET A 151 3.00 17.39 0.49
N GLY A 152 3.90 18.35 0.67
CA GLY A 152 4.82 18.39 1.81
C GLY A 152 4.08 18.51 3.15
N VAL A 153 3.12 19.40 3.24
CA VAL A 153 2.28 19.59 4.42
C VAL A 153 1.47 18.30 4.71
N LEU A 154 0.84 17.76 3.69
CA LEU A 154 0.03 16.54 3.82
C LEU A 154 0.89 15.34 4.23
N PHE A 155 2.11 15.22 3.69
CA PHE A 155 3.09 14.20 4.08
C PHE A 155 3.44 14.28 5.57
N VAL A 156 3.74 15.48 6.09
CA VAL A 156 4.06 15.70 7.51
C VAL A 156 2.86 15.33 8.40
N PHE A 157 1.66 15.78 8.05
CA PHE A 157 0.45 15.47 8.81
C PHE A 157 0.16 13.96 8.82
N CYS A 158 0.26 13.28 7.68
CA CYS A 158 0.04 11.83 7.60
C CYS A 158 1.06 11.07 8.44
N ASN A 159 2.36 11.40 8.35
CA ASN A 159 3.37 10.75 9.18
C ASN A 159 3.11 10.97 10.66
N LEU A 160 2.82 12.20 11.09
CA LEU A 160 2.48 12.48 12.48
C LEU A 160 1.26 11.68 12.96
N ALA A 161 0.21 11.62 12.15
CA ALA A 161 -0.98 10.84 12.47
C ALA A 161 -0.67 9.34 12.61
N ILE A 162 0.17 8.80 11.72
CA ILE A 162 0.61 7.40 11.76
C ILE A 162 1.43 7.12 13.03
N ASP A 163 2.38 8.00 13.36
CA ASP A 163 3.22 7.84 14.56
C ASP A 163 2.35 7.86 15.83
N ILE A 164 1.37 8.75 15.90
CA ILE A 164 0.40 8.79 17.01
C ILE A 164 -0.40 7.48 17.09
N ILE A 165 -0.95 7.00 15.97
CA ILE A 165 -1.71 5.75 15.91
C ILE A 165 -0.83 4.56 16.33
N GLN A 166 0.41 4.50 15.87
CA GLN A 166 1.36 3.45 16.25
C GLN A 166 1.66 3.47 17.76
N CYS A 167 1.84 4.64 18.38
CA CYS A 167 2.00 4.76 19.82
C CYS A 167 0.81 4.24 20.62
N PHE A 168 -0.41 4.31 20.06
CA PHE A 168 -1.59 3.73 20.70
C PHE A 168 -1.68 2.21 20.51
N ILE A 169 -1.30 1.70 19.34
CA ILE A 169 -1.37 0.27 19.00
C ILE A 169 -0.24 -0.52 19.66
N ASP A 170 0.97 0.05 19.70
CA ASP A 170 2.16 -0.59 20.31
C ASP A 170 2.67 0.18 21.54
N PRO A 171 2.21 -0.19 22.75
CA PRO A 171 2.68 0.45 23.97
C PRO A 171 4.17 0.20 24.28
N ARG A 172 4.85 -0.69 23.54
CA ARG A 172 6.30 -0.93 23.70
C ARG A 172 7.13 0.23 23.16
N LEU A 173 6.62 0.93 22.13
CA LEU A 173 7.27 2.14 21.58
C LEU A 173 7.32 3.28 22.60
N LYS A 174 6.33 3.38 23.49
CA LYS A 174 6.34 4.36 24.60
C LYS A 174 7.51 4.17 25.57
N ARG A 175 8.00 2.94 25.75
CA ARG A 175 9.13 2.65 26.66
C ARG A 175 10.50 2.95 26.06
N GLY A 176 10.60 3.05 24.75
CA GLY A 176 11.85 3.42 24.05
C GLY A 176 12.11 4.92 23.97
N LEU A 177 11.10 5.75 24.12
CA LEU A 177 11.18 7.22 24.11
C LEU A 177 11.51 7.83 25.48
N VAL A 178 11.58 7.02 26.54
CA VAL A 178 11.81 7.45 27.94
C VAL A 178 13.23 7.03 28.41
N LYS A 179 14.18 6.82 27.49
CA LYS A 179 15.59 6.65 27.83
C LYS A 179 16.43 7.75 27.25
#